data_b9aba7f7285fbf5bb5f9e44d2fd3721e
#
_entry.id   b9aba7f7285fbf5bb5f9e44d2fd3721e
#
_cell.length_a   1.000
_cell.length_b   1.000
_cell.length_c   1.000
_cell.angle_alpha   90.00
_cell.angle_beta   90.00
_cell.angle_gamma   90.00
#
_symmetry.space_group_name_H-M   'P 1'
#
loop_
_entity.id
_entity.type
_entity.pdbx_description
1 polymer ?
#
loop_
_entity_poly.entity_id
_entity_poly.type
_entity_poly.pdbx_seq_one_letter_code
_entity_poly.pdbx_strand_id
1 'polypeptide(L)'
;MVDQDRIIKINIEEEMKSAYIDYSMSVIVSRALPDVRDGFKPVHRRILFGMNELGNTSDKPYKKSARIVGEVLGKYHPHGDSSVYFAMVRMAQTWSMRYTLVDGQGNFGSVDGDSPAAMRYTEARLSKLAEEMLRDIDKDTVDFQLNFDDTLKEPTVLPTRIPNLLVNGASGIAVGMATNMPTHNLSEVLDGCMAYIDTRGEMEVADLMQYIKAPDFPTGATIYGYAGVKDAFETGKGRIVLRGKAEIETENNHEKIIISEIPYGVNKAELIKYIADLVNEKRIDGISNVNDESDRQGMRIVVDVKRDANSSVVLNK
;
A
#
# COMPACT_ATOMS: atom_id res chain seq x y z
N MET A 1 -46.97 19.62 -36.29
CA MET A 1 -47.19 19.84 -34.85
C MET A 1 -45.87 19.61 -34.18
N VAL A 2 -45.28 20.69 -33.71
CA VAL A 2 -44.02 20.61 -32.97
C VAL A 2 -44.35 20.04 -31.60
N ASP A 3 -43.75 18.89 -31.24
CA ASP A 3 -43.86 18.31 -29.91
C ASP A 3 -43.45 19.40 -28.90
N GLN A 4 -44.36 19.76 -28.00
CA GLN A 4 -44.01 20.67 -26.91
C GLN A 4 -42.99 19.96 -26.04
N ASP A 5 -41.75 20.37 -26.11
CA ASP A 5 -40.69 19.95 -25.21
C ASP A 5 -41.22 20.01 -23.78
N ARG A 6 -41.30 18.84 -23.16
CA ARG A 6 -41.82 18.68 -21.80
C ARG A 6 -40.77 19.20 -20.83
N ILE A 7 -40.80 20.50 -20.54
CA ILE A 7 -39.91 21.12 -19.57
C ILE A 7 -40.26 20.59 -18.19
N ILE A 8 -39.35 19.79 -17.63
CA ILE A 8 -39.45 19.31 -16.25
C ILE A 8 -38.67 20.31 -15.38
N LYS A 9 -39.35 20.92 -14.41
CA LYS A 9 -38.69 21.76 -13.41
C LYS A 9 -38.00 20.87 -12.41
N ILE A 10 -36.66 20.98 -12.31
CA ILE A 10 -35.83 20.26 -11.36
C ILE A 10 -35.35 21.26 -10.30
N ASN A 11 -35.48 20.89 -9.02
CA ASN A 11 -34.89 21.64 -7.93
C ASN A 11 -33.40 21.30 -7.85
N ILE A 12 -32.55 22.28 -8.12
CA ILE A 12 -31.08 22.05 -8.16
C ILE A 12 -30.52 21.58 -6.81
N GLU A 13 -31.09 22.01 -5.69
CA GLU A 13 -30.64 21.60 -4.38
C GLU A 13 -30.91 20.11 -4.12
N GLU A 14 -32.09 19.63 -4.52
CA GLU A 14 -32.46 18.22 -4.36
C GLU A 14 -31.65 17.33 -5.29
N GLU A 15 -31.47 17.75 -6.54
CA GLU A 15 -30.64 17.02 -7.51
C GLU A 15 -29.20 16.93 -7.07
N MET A 16 -28.60 18.02 -6.61
CA MET A 16 -27.25 18.03 -6.09
C MET A 16 -27.10 17.16 -4.85
N LYS A 17 -28.04 17.15 -3.93
CA LYS A 17 -28.03 16.28 -2.75
C LYS A 17 -28.07 14.82 -3.15
N SER A 18 -28.97 14.45 -4.05
CA SER A 18 -29.07 13.06 -4.54
C SER A 18 -27.79 12.63 -5.24
N ALA A 19 -27.31 13.42 -6.20
CA ALA A 19 -26.08 13.11 -6.95
C ALA A 19 -24.86 13.02 -6.04
N TYR A 20 -24.76 13.87 -5.00
CA TYR A 20 -23.66 13.81 -4.06
C TYR A 20 -23.73 12.57 -3.14
N ILE A 21 -24.94 12.17 -2.72
CA ILE A 21 -25.12 10.93 -1.95
C ILE A 21 -24.74 9.72 -2.80
N ASP A 22 -25.22 9.64 -4.04
CA ASP A 22 -24.92 8.55 -4.96
C ASP A 22 -23.41 8.45 -5.26
N TYR A 23 -22.77 9.60 -5.50
CA TYR A 23 -21.31 9.65 -5.65
C TYR A 23 -20.58 9.17 -4.39
N SER A 24 -21.00 9.66 -3.21
CA SER A 24 -20.39 9.31 -1.94
C SER A 24 -20.49 7.80 -1.65
N MET A 25 -21.69 7.23 -1.88
CA MET A 25 -21.92 5.79 -1.73
C MET A 25 -21.04 4.98 -2.70
N SER A 26 -20.98 5.41 -3.95
CA SER A 26 -20.12 4.77 -4.95
C SER A 26 -18.64 4.79 -4.53
N VAL A 27 -18.14 5.92 -4.01
CA VAL A 27 -16.73 6.03 -3.56
C VAL A 27 -16.47 5.16 -2.34
N ILE A 28 -17.40 5.09 -1.39
CA ILE A 28 -17.25 4.26 -0.18
C ILE A 28 -17.25 2.78 -0.53
N VAL A 29 -18.30 2.33 -1.24
CA VAL A 29 -18.54 0.89 -1.47
C VAL A 29 -17.65 0.33 -2.58
N SER A 30 -17.43 1.11 -3.66
CA SER A 30 -16.87 0.58 -4.91
C SER A 30 -15.50 1.12 -5.31
N ARG A 31 -14.83 1.92 -4.47
CA ARG A 31 -13.56 2.55 -4.85
C ARG A 31 -12.50 2.62 -3.76
N ALA A 32 -12.80 3.26 -2.63
CA ALA A 32 -11.78 3.72 -1.69
C ALA A 32 -11.46 2.72 -0.60
N LEU A 33 -12.46 1.95 -0.15
CA LEU A 33 -12.30 1.04 0.98
C LEU A 33 -12.08 -0.41 0.51
N PRO A 34 -11.25 -1.18 1.23
CA PRO A 34 -11.08 -2.60 0.97
C PRO A 34 -12.26 -3.40 1.54
N ASP A 35 -12.55 -4.56 0.95
CA ASP A 35 -13.42 -5.56 1.59
C ASP A 35 -12.65 -6.25 2.72
N VAL A 36 -13.30 -6.45 3.86
CA VAL A 36 -12.66 -7.06 5.03
C VAL A 36 -12.25 -8.52 4.80
N ARG A 37 -12.98 -9.23 3.92
CA ARG A 37 -12.79 -10.66 3.65
C ARG A 37 -11.53 -10.96 2.86
N ASP A 38 -11.20 -10.12 1.86
CA ASP A 38 -10.02 -10.32 0.99
C ASP A 38 -8.98 -9.18 1.05
N GLY A 39 -9.31 -8.07 1.72
CA GLY A 39 -8.42 -6.93 1.88
C GLY A 39 -8.19 -6.11 0.61
N PHE A 40 -9.00 -6.33 -0.43
CA PHE A 40 -8.83 -5.66 -1.72
C PHE A 40 -9.86 -4.57 -1.97
N LYS A 41 -9.40 -3.50 -2.60
CA LYS A 41 -10.28 -2.58 -3.33
C LYS A 41 -10.68 -3.23 -4.66
N PRO A 42 -11.81 -2.81 -5.26
CA PRO A 42 -12.27 -3.39 -6.53
C PRO A 42 -11.20 -3.40 -7.64
N VAL A 43 -10.41 -2.34 -7.78
CA VAL A 43 -9.35 -2.27 -8.79
C VAL A 43 -8.27 -3.35 -8.59
N HIS A 44 -7.83 -3.60 -7.35
CA HIS A 44 -6.83 -4.63 -7.04
C HIS A 44 -7.37 -6.02 -7.33
N ARG A 45 -8.60 -6.30 -6.90
CA ARG A 45 -9.29 -7.58 -7.14
C ARG A 45 -9.42 -7.87 -8.62
N ARG A 46 -9.85 -6.89 -9.41
CA ARG A 46 -10.01 -7.00 -10.87
C ARG A 46 -8.68 -7.21 -11.58
N ILE A 47 -7.59 -6.58 -11.11
CA ILE A 47 -6.25 -6.80 -11.68
C ILE A 47 -5.81 -8.25 -11.45
N LEU A 48 -5.88 -8.74 -10.22
CA LEU A 48 -5.46 -10.11 -9.91
C LEU A 48 -6.34 -11.14 -10.61
N PHE A 49 -7.65 -10.92 -10.66
CA PHE A 49 -8.59 -11.79 -11.38
C PHE A 49 -8.30 -11.77 -12.90
N GLY A 50 -8.12 -10.61 -13.51
CA GLY A 50 -7.78 -10.50 -14.94
C GLY A 50 -6.43 -11.14 -15.28
N MET A 51 -5.43 -11.06 -14.39
CA MET A 51 -4.16 -11.77 -14.57
C MET A 51 -4.35 -13.29 -14.50
N ASN A 52 -5.22 -13.76 -13.63
CA ASN A 52 -5.58 -15.19 -13.54
C ASN A 52 -6.28 -15.67 -14.81
N GLU A 53 -7.27 -14.94 -15.31
CA GLU A 53 -7.97 -15.22 -16.57
C GLU A 53 -7.01 -15.28 -17.78
N LEU A 54 -6.00 -14.43 -17.79
CA LEU A 54 -4.93 -14.47 -18.78
C LEU A 54 -3.98 -15.68 -18.63
N GLY A 55 -4.15 -16.50 -17.58
CA GLY A 55 -3.21 -17.57 -17.23
C GLY A 55 -1.80 -17.03 -16.96
N ASN A 56 -1.69 -15.85 -16.35
CA ASN A 56 -0.44 -15.15 -16.12
C ASN A 56 0.15 -15.46 -14.74
N THR A 57 0.33 -16.75 -14.48
CA THR A 57 0.83 -17.31 -13.21
C THR A 57 2.34 -17.18 -13.06
N SER A 58 2.85 -17.39 -11.85
CA SER A 58 4.26 -17.19 -11.49
C SER A 58 5.23 -18.14 -12.21
N ASP A 59 4.73 -19.28 -12.69
CA ASP A 59 5.46 -20.28 -13.48
C ASP A 59 5.52 -19.97 -14.98
N LYS A 60 4.74 -18.97 -15.44
CA LYS A 60 4.64 -18.58 -16.85
C LYS A 60 5.54 -17.39 -17.17
N PRO A 61 5.88 -17.20 -18.46
CA PRO A 61 6.57 -15.98 -18.88
C PRO A 61 5.80 -14.72 -18.52
N TYR A 62 6.54 -13.64 -18.24
CA TYR A 62 5.97 -12.32 -18.03
C TYR A 62 5.14 -11.87 -19.22
N LYS A 63 4.09 -11.09 -18.97
CA LYS A 63 3.31 -10.42 -20.01
C LYS A 63 3.51 -8.91 -19.91
N LYS A 64 3.45 -8.21 -21.06
CA LYS A 64 3.47 -6.74 -21.07
C LYS A 64 2.39 -6.18 -20.18
N SER A 65 2.74 -5.21 -19.33
CA SER A 65 1.79 -4.54 -18.43
C SER A 65 0.61 -3.93 -19.20
N ALA A 66 0.86 -3.39 -20.39
CA ALA A 66 -0.19 -2.87 -21.26
C ALA A 66 -1.25 -3.93 -21.64
N ARG A 67 -0.86 -5.19 -21.79
CA ARG A 67 -1.82 -6.29 -22.06
C ARG A 67 -2.70 -6.58 -20.86
N ILE A 68 -2.11 -6.60 -19.66
CA ILE A 68 -2.86 -6.83 -18.41
C ILE A 68 -3.83 -5.68 -18.18
N VAL A 69 -3.36 -4.45 -18.29
CA VAL A 69 -4.19 -3.24 -18.14
C VAL A 69 -5.34 -3.24 -19.16
N GLY A 70 -5.06 -3.53 -20.44
CA GLY A 70 -6.10 -3.61 -21.48
C GLY A 70 -7.15 -4.67 -21.21
N GLU A 71 -6.77 -5.84 -20.70
CA GLU A 71 -7.70 -6.91 -20.30
C GLU A 71 -8.64 -6.45 -19.18
N VAL A 72 -8.07 -5.84 -18.14
CA VAL A 72 -8.85 -5.36 -16.98
C VAL A 72 -9.80 -4.23 -17.36
N LEU A 73 -9.34 -3.27 -18.18
CA LEU A 73 -10.16 -2.17 -18.65
C LEU A 73 -11.31 -2.63 -19.53
N GLY A 74 -11.01 -3.51 -20.48
CA GLY A 74 -11.99 -3.97 -21.45
C GLY A 74 -13.09 -4.85 -20.86
N LYS A 75 -12.79 -5.55 -19.76
CA LYS A 75 -13.71 -6.55 -19.20
C LYS A 75 -14.33 -6.17 -17.86
N TYR A 76 -13.60 -5.45 -16.98
CA TYR A 76 -14.01 -5.35 -15.58
C TYR A 76 -13.97 -3.93 -15.01
N HIS A 77 -13.10 -3.05 -15.48
CA HIS A 77 -12.85 -1.77 -14.81
C HIS A 77 -12.89 -0.58 -15.78
N PRO A 78 -14.07 0.01 -16.07
CA PRO A 78 -14.26 1.04 -17.09
C PRO A 78 -13.79 2.43 -16.58
N HIS A 79 -12.51 2.57 -16.27
CA HIS A 79 -11.89 3.80 -15.77
C HIS A 79 -10.59 4.09 -16.54
N GLY A 80 -9.83 5.10 -16.13
CA GLY A 80 -8.57 5.45 -16.79
C GLY A 80 -7.51 4.35 -16.69
N ASP A 81 -6.77 4.10 -17.77
CA ASP A 81 -5.69 3.13 -17.87
C ASP A 81 -4.58 3.36 -16.86
N SER A 82 -4.24 4.62 -16.62
CA SER A 82 -3.23 5.02 -15.64
C SER A 82 -3.59 4.58 -14.22
N SER A 83 -4.88 4.64 -13.84
CA SER A 83 -5.33 4.21 -12.51
C SER A 83 -5.12 2.71 -12.28
N VAL A 84 -5.43 1.89 -13.30
CA VAL A 84 -5.23 0.44 -13.26
C VAL A 84 -3.72 0.12 -13.26
N TYR A 85 -2.95 0.80 -14.13
CA TYR A 85 -1.51 0.59 -14.19
C TYR A 85 -0.81 0.92 -12.88
N PHE A 86 -1.06 2.10 -12.29
CA PHE A 86 -0.44 2.48 -11.02
C PHE A 86 -0.88 1.60 -9.84
N ALA A 87 -2.11 1.10 -9.83
CA ALA A 87 -2.55 0.11 -8.84
C ALA A 87 -1.76 -1.20 -8.97
N MET A 88 -1.56 -1.70 -10.21
CA MET A 88 -0.73 -2.87 -10.48
C MET A 88 0.74 -2.64 -10.10
N VAL A 89 1.29 -1.48 -10.46
CA VAL A 89 2.67 -1.09 -10.11
C VAL A 89 2.87 -1.15 -8.60
N ARG A 90 1.95 -0.56 -7.83
CA ARG A 90 2.04 -0.55 -6.36
C ARG A 90 2.06 -1.97 -5.78
N MET A 91 1.30 -2.91 -6.36
CA MET A 91 1.31 -4.30 -5.92
C MET A 91 2.62 -5.05 -6.20
N ALA A 92 3.50 -4.50 -7.04
CA ALA A 92 4.83 -5.04 -7.33
C ALA A 92 5.95 -4.36 -6.53
N GLN A 93 5.69 -3.22 -5.89
CA GLN A 93 6.71 -2.44 -5.18
C GLN A 93 6.99 -3.00 -3.79
N THR A 94 8.23 -3.42 -3.54
CA THR A 94 8.67 -4.02 -2.27
C THR A 94 8.71 -3.03 -1.10
N TRP A 95 8.74 -1.72 -1.37
CA TRP A 95 8.65 -0.67 -0.35
C TRP A 95 7.22 -0.19 -0.07
N SER A 96 6.26 -0.59 -0.92
CA SER A 96 4.83 -0.25 -0.77
C SER A 96 4.02 -1.40 -0.18
N MET A 97 4.36 -2.64 -0.53
CA MET A 97 3.68 -3.86 -0.08
C MET A 97 4.59 -4.66 0.83
N ARG A 98 4.07 -5.09 1.98
CA ARG A 98 4.83 -5.98 2.87
C ARG A 98 5.11 -7.33 2.20
N TYR A 99 4.12 -7.82 1.45
CA TYR A 99 4.23 -9.00 0.61
C TYR A 99 3.65 -8.68 -0.77
N THR A 100 4.50 -8.65 -1.79
CA THR A 100 4.10 -8.28 -3.15
C THR A 100 3.16 -9.31 -3.77
N LEU A 101 2.17 -8.84 -4.49
CA LEU A 101 1.16 -9.66 -5.16
C LEU A 101 1.41 -9.76 -6.67
N VAL A 102 2.18 -8.84 -7.19
CA VAL A 102 2.62 -8.80 -8.60
C VAL A 102 4.12 -8.96 -8.62
N ASP A 103 4.62 -9.85 -9.47
CA ASP A 103 6.03 -10.00 -9.81
C ASP A 103 6.27 -9.18 -11.07
N GLY A 104 7.03 -8.08 -10.93
CA GLY A 104 7.28 -7.11 -11.98
C GLY A 104 8.68 -7.22 -12.56
N GLN A 105 8.80 -7.03 -13.88
CA GLN A 105 10.07 -6.94 -14.58
C GLN A 105 10.20 -5.61 -15.33
N GLY A 106 11.28 -4.88 -15.08
CA GLY A 106 11.53 -3.54 -15.61
C GLY A 106 11.52 -2.47 -14.52
N ASN A 107 11.30 -1.21 -14.90
CA ASN A 107 11.26 -0.09 -13.96
C ASN A 107 9.84 0.11 -13.43
N PHE A 108 9.62 -0.26 -12.17
CA PHE A 108 8.38 -0.05 -11.41
C PHE A 108 8.47 1.13 -10.43
N GLY A 109 9.40 2.06 -10.66
CA GLY A 109 9.66 3.20 -9.79
C GLY A 109 10.76 2.91 -8.76
N SER A 110 10.97 3.83 -7.85
CA SER A 110 11.95 3.72 -6.77
C SER A 110 11.44 4.31 -5.45
N VAL A 111 12.16 4.05 -4.37
CA VAL A 111 11.92 4.67 -3.06
C VAL A 111 12.22 6.17 -3.06
N ASP A 112 12.93 6.66 -4.09
CA ASP A 112 13.20 8.08 -4.34
C ASP A 112 12.02 8.83 -4.98
N GLY A 113 10.92 8.11 -5.26
CA GLY A 113 9.74 8.69 -5.86
C GLY A 113 9.78 8.74 -7.39
N ASP A 114 10.75 8.07 -8.03
CA ASP A 114 10.77 7.96 -9.48
C ASP A 114 9.51 7.28 -9.99
N SER A 115 8.98 7.80 -11.07
CA SER A 115 7.83 7.21 -11.73
C SER A 115 8.20 5.88 -12.40
N PRO A 116 7.28 4.91 -12.45
CA PRO A 116 7.49 3.71 -13.24
C PRO A 116 7.59 4.05 -14.72
N ALA A 117 8.28 3.22 -15.48
CA ALA A 117 8.27 3.32 -16.92
C ALA A 117 6.86 3.09 -17.50
N ALA A 118 6.58 3.61 -18.68
CA ALA A 118 5.28 3.40 -19.31
C ALA A 118 4.97 1.90 -19.48
N MET A 119 3.68 1.53 -19.36
CA MET A 119 3.20 0.14 -19.34
C MET A 119 3.59 -0.71 -20.55
N ARG A 120 3.99 -0.08 -21.67
CA ARG A 120 4.51 -0.77 -22.85
C ARG A 120 5.93 -1.32 -22.67
N TYR A 121 6.69 -0.79 -21.69
CA TYR A 121 8.06 -1.22 -21.40
C TYR A 121 8.15 -2.22 -20.25
N THR A 122 7.23 -2.15 -19.29
CA THR A 122 7.22 -3.05 -18.13
C THR A 122 6.48 -4.34 -18.42
N GLU A 123 6.82 -5.38 -17.68
CA GLU A 123 6.21 -6.70 -17.75
C GLU A 123 5.84 -7.17 -16.35
N ALA A 124 4.79 -7.98 -16.24
CA ALA A 124 4.31 -8.46 -14.95
C ALA A 124 3.70 -9.86 -15.05
N ARG A 125 3.63 -10.54 -13.90
CA ARG A 125 2.91 -11.79 -13.67
C ARG A 125 2.46 -11.86 -12.22
N LEU A 126 1.58 -12.80 -11.88
CA LEU A 126 1.19 -13.04 -10.48
C LEU A 126 2.40 -13.51 -9.66
N SER A 127 2.48 -13.05 -8.42
CA SER A 127 3.38 -13.65 -7.44
C SER A 127 2.78 -14.99 -6.94
N LYS A 128 3.61 -15.85 -6.36
CA LYS A 128 3.15 -17.10 -5.74
C LYS A 128 2.09 -16.87 -4.65
N LEU A 129 2.25 -15.78 -3.89
CA LEU A 129 1.29 -15.42 -2.85
C LEU A 129 -0.07 -15.03 -3.42
N ALA A 130 -0.09 -14.30 -4.54
CA ALA A 130 -1.34 -13.93 -5.21
C ALA A 130 -2.07 -15.14 -5.79
N GLU A 131 -1.35 -16.17 -6.22
CA GLU A 131 -1.95 -17.44 -6.66
C GLU A 131 -2.68 -18.15 -5.53
N GLU A 132 -2.15 -18.13 -4.30
CA GLU A 132 -2.84 -18.72 -3.14
C GLU A 132 -4.13 -17.94 -2.79
N MET A 133 -4.22 -16.66 -3.13
CA MET A 133 -5.45 -15.86 -2.96
C MET A 133 -6.52 -16.19 -4.00
N LEU A 134 -6.14 -16.75 -5.14
CA LEU A 134 -7.00 -17.09 -6.27
C LEU A 134 -7.29 -18.60 -6.41
N ARG A 135 -6.57 -19.44 -5.65
CA ARG A 135 -6.47 -20.88 -5.86
C ARG A 135 -7.80 -21.62 -5.95
N ASP A 136 -8.78 -21.20 -5.18
CA ASP A 136 -10.09 -21.85 -5.10
C ASP A 136 -11.20 -21.07 -5.82
N ILE A 137 -10.84 -20.13 -6.71
CA ILE A 137 -11.79 -19.25 -7.42
C ILE A 137 -12.81 -20.02 -8.27
N ASP A 138 -12.41 -21.18 -8.83
CA ASP A 138 -13.24 -22.04 -9.68
C ASP A 138 -14.04 -23.09 -8.89
N LYS A 139 -14.02 -23.04 -7.54
CA LYS A 139 -14.64 -24.07 -6.69
C LYS A 139 -15.95 -23.64 -6.03
N ASP A 140 -16.60 -22.61 -6.56
CA ASP A 140 -17.85 -22.08 -6.02
C ASP A 140 -17.74 -21.64 -4.54
N THR A 141 -16.59 -21.05 -4.21
CA THR A 141 -16.26 -20.60 -2.85
C THR A 141 -16.64 -19.16 -2.58
N VAL A 142 -16.89 -18.38 -3.62
CA VAL A 142 -17.25 -16.95 -3.56
C VAL A 142 -18.31 -16.61 -4.59
N ASP A 143 -19.11 -15.59 -4.29
CA ASP A 143 -20.13 -15.10 -5.20
C ASP A 143 -19.53 -14.34 -6.37
N PHE A 144 -20.19 -14.44 -7.54
CA PHE A 144 -19.88 -13.68 -8.74
C PHE A 144 -21.03 -12.73 -9.06
N GLN A 145 -20.68 -11.54 -9.54
CA GLN A 145 -21.61 -10.55 -10.05
C GLN A 145 -21.34 -10.27 -11.52
N LEU A 146 -22.31 -9.65 -12.21
CA LEU A 146 -22.08 -9.17 -13.57
C LEU A 146 -21.09 -7.98 -13.56
N ASN A 147 -20.30 -7.89 -14.63
CA ASN A 147 -19.42 -6.75 -14.86
C ASN A 147 -20.23 -5.50 -15.28
N PHE A 148 -19.55 -4.42 -15.62
CA PHE A 148 -20.18 -3.12 -15.92
C PHE A 148 -21.11 -3.09 -17.15
N ASP A 149 -20.98 -4.03 -18.09
CA ASP A 149 -21.79 -4.14 -19.31
C ASP A 149 -22.65 -5.43 -19.37
N ASP A 150 -22.76 -6.14 -18.26
CA ASP A 150 -23.53 -7.36 -18.08
C ASP A 150 -23.12 -8.53 -19.00
N THR A 151 -21.96 -8.46 -19.64
CA THR A 151 -21.49 -9.50 -20.59
C THR A 151 -20.66 -10.60 -19.93
N LEU A 152 -20.00 -10.30 -18.81
CA LEU A 152 -19.10 -11.20 -18.10
C LEU A 152 -19.43 -11.20 -16.60
N LYS A 153 -18.81 -12.14 -15.90
CA LYS A 153 -18.89 -12.20 -14.43
C LYS A 153 -17.54 -11.91 -13.81
N GLU A 154 -17.56 -11.21 -12.70
CA GLU A 154 -16.40 -10.95 -11.85
C GLU A 154 -16.68 -11.39 -10.41
N PRO A 155 -15.67 -11.83 -9.64
CA PRO A 155 -15.87 -12.23 -8.24
C PRO A 155 -16.14 -11.00 -7.38
N THR A 156 -17.07 -11.12 -6.43
CA THR A 156 -17.36 -10.06 -5.45
C THR A 156 -16.24 -9.91 -4.45
N VAL A 157 -15.59 -11.04 -4.09
CA VAL A 157 -14.38 -11.13 -3.26
C VAL A 157 -13.50 -12.26 -3.77
N LEU A 158 -12.20 -12.25 -3.45
CA LEU A 158 -11.32 -13.39 -3.72
C LEU A 158 -11.39 -14.43 -2.60
N PRO A 159 -11.26 -15.74 -2.90
CA PRO A 159 -11.25 -16.81 -1.91
C PRO A 159 -9.90 -16.90 -1.19
N THR A 160 -9.44 -15.80 -0.68
CA THR A 160 -8.10 -15.68 -0.11
C THR A 160 -7.90 -16.62 1.07
N ARG A 161 -6.75 -17.31 1.09
CA ARG A 161 -6.31 -18.18 2.19
C ARG A 161 -5.46 -17.46 3.22
N ILE A 162 -5.17 -16.18 2.97
CA ILE A 162 -4.29 -15.37 3.78
C ILE A 162 -5.08 -14.14 4.21
N PRO A 163 -5.03 -13.72 5.47
CA PRO A 163 -5.70 -12.51 5.94
C PRO A 163 -5.00 -11.25 5.41
N ASN A 164 -5.17 -11.01 4.10
CA ASN A 164 -4.46 -9.98 3.35
C ASN A 164 -4.66 -8.57 3.90
N LEU A 165 -5.84 -8.27 4.44
CA LEU A 165 -6.10 -6.96 5.04
C LEU A 165 -5.15 -6.64 6.19
N LEU A 166 -4.82 -7.63 7.03
CA LEU A 166 -3.83 -7.47 8.10
C LEU A 166 -2.40 -7.49 7.57
N VAL A 167 -2.10 -8.41 6.68
CA VAL A 167 -0.73 -8.66 6.19
C VAL A 167 -0.22 -7.49 5.34
N ASN A 168 -1.01 -7.02 4.37
CA ASN A 168 -0.62 -5.92 3.48
C ASN A 168 -1.24 -4.57 3.85
N GLY A 169 -2.14 -4.54 4.82
CA GLY A 169 -2.83 -3.32 5.21
C GLY A 169 -3.70 -2.74 4.11
N ALA A 170 -4.24 -1.56 4.35
CA ALA A 170 -4.93 -0.77 3.34
C ALA A 170 -4.97 0.70 3.73
N SER A 171 -4.88 1.58 2.76
CA SER A 171 -5.12 3.00 2.95
C SER A 171 -6.11 3.51 1.91
N GLY A 172 -7.04 4.37 2.30
CA GLY A 172 -8.02 4.93 1.39
C GLY A 172 -8.76 6.11 2.00
N ILE A 173 -9.07 7.10 1.16
CA ILE A 173 -9.82 8.28 1.52
C ILE A 173 -11.15 8.22 0.76
N ALA A 174 -12.24 8.02 1.49
CA ALA A 174 -13.58 8.08 0.96
C ALA A 174 -14.28 9.39 1.36
N VAL A 175 -15.54 9.54 1.01
CA VAL A 175 -16.33 10.70 1.44
C VAL A 175 -16.82 10.44 2.87
N GLY A 176 -16.45 11.32 3.79
CA GLY A 176 -16.88 11.23 5.20
C GLY A 176 -16.12 10.21 6.05
N MET A 177 -15.26 9.36 5.46
CA MET A 177 -14.45 8.41 6.20
C MET A 177 -13.15 8.06 5.47
N ALA A 178 -12.16 7.58 6.22
CA ALA A 178 -10.89 7.12 5.69
C ALA A 178 -10.43 5.86 6.42
N THR A 179 -9.61 5.05 5.76
CA THR A 179 -8.92 3.92 6.37
C THR A 179 -7.41 4.06 6.18
N ASN A 180 -6.65 3.66 7.19
CA ASN A 180 -5.19 3.62 7.13
C ASN A 180 -4.69 2.49 8.03
N MET A 181 -4.88 1.26 7.56
CA MET A 181 -4.43 0.05 8.26
C MET A 181 -2.98 -0.25 7.90
N PRO A 182 -2.10 -0.40 8.88
CA PRO A 182 -0.71 -0.77 8.64
C PRO A 182 -0.57 -2.24 8.23
N THR A 183 0.59 -2.58 7.70
CA THR A 183 1.00 -3.94 7.37
C THR A 183 1.47 -4.70 8.60
N HIS A 184 1.40 -6.05 8.57
CA HIS A 184 1.82 -6.93 9.67
C HIS A 184 2.63 -8.12 9.17
N ASN A 185 3.38 -8.74 10.09
CA ASN A 185 4.15 -9.94 9.79
C ASN A 185 3.24 -11.15 9.56
N LEU A 186 3.45 -11.87 8.45
CA LEU A 186 2.60 -12.99 8.07
C LEU A 186 2.61 -14.12 9.11
N SER A 187 3.78 -14.45 9.66
CA SER A 187 3.89 -15.51 10.67
C SER A 187 3.15 -15.15 11.94
N GLU A 188 3.31 -13.92 12.44
CA GLU A 188 2.57 -13.43 13.61
C GLU A 188 1.06 -13.45 13.39
N VAL A 189 0.61 -13.04 12.19
CA VAL A 189 -0.82 -13.05 11.85
C VAL A 189 -1.36 -14.48 11.78
N LEU A 190 -0.60 -15.43 11.20
CA LEU A 190 -1.01 -16.83 11.14
C LEU A 190 -1.04 -17.48 12.52
N ASP A 191 -0.05 -17.19 13.39
CA ASP A 191 -0.05 -17.67 14.78
C ASP A 191 -1.27 -17.14 15.54
N GLY A 192 -1.62 -15.87 15.36
CA GLY A 192 -2.85 -15.28 15.90
C GLY A 192 -4.11 -15.96 15.36
N CYS A 193 -4.17 -16.25 14.07
CA CYS A 193 -5.30 -16.99 13.47
C CYS A 193 -5.45 -18.41 14.05
N MET A 194 -4.34 -19.14 14.22
CA MET A 194 -4.36 -20.48 14.82
C MET A 194 -4.88 -20.42 16.26
N ALA A 195 -4.37 -19.51 17.08
CA ALA A 195 -4.82 -19.32 18.45
C ALA A 195 -6.32 -18.95 18.51
N TYR A 196 -6.79 -18.07 17.62
CA TYR A 196 -8.19 -17.69 17.53
C TYR A 196 -9.11 -18.86 17.17
N ILE A 197 -8.67 -19.75 16.27
CA ILE A 197 -9.40 -20.96 15.90
C ILE A 197 -9.44 -21.96 17.07
N ASP A 198 -8.31 -22.18 17.74
CA ASP A 198 -8.21 -23.11 18.88
C ASP A 198 -9.11 -22.71 20.05
N THR A 199 -9.25 -21.41 20.28
CA THR A 199 -10.19 -20.86 21.28
C THR A 199 -11.63 -20.72 20.77
N ARG A 200 -11.91 -21.16 19.54
CA ARG A 200 -13.23 -21.05 18.90
C ARG A 200 -13.74 -19.60 18.80
N GLY A 201 -12.84 -18.67 18.66
CA GLY A 201 -13.16 -17.24 18.58
C GLY A 201 -13.37 -16.54 19.91
N GLU A 202 -13.11 -17.18 21.03
CA GLU A 202 -13.23 -16.62 22.38
C GLU A 202 -11.93 -15.93 22.83
N MET A 203 -11.43 -15.00 21.97
CA MET A 203 -10.24 -14.17 22.30
C MET A 203 -10.58 -12.70 22.19
N GLU A 204 -10.12 -11.94 23.16
CA GLU A 204 -10.14 -10.48 23.11
C GLU A 204 -8.93 -9.94 22.30
N VAL A 205 -8.99 -8.65 21.93
CA VAL A 205 -7.90 -7.99 21.20
C VAL A 205 -6.57 -8.09 21.96
N ALA A 206 -6.62 -7.92 23.29
CA ALA A 206 -5.45 -8.01 24.15
C ALA A 206 -4.75 -9.38 24.11
N ASP A 207 -5.52 -10.46 23.92
CA ASP A 207 -4.98 -11.82 23.79
C ASP A 207 -4.31 -12.01 22.43
N LEU A 208 -4.94 -11.49 21.35
CA LEU A 208 -4.37 -11.53 20.01
C LEU A 208 -3.08 -10.71 19.90
N MET A 209 -2.94 -9.64 20.68
CA MET A 209 -1.72 -8.83 20.74
C MET A 209 -0.51 -9.58 21.34
N GLN A 210 -0.69 -10.74 21.93
CA GLN A 210 0.42 -11.61 22.35
C GLN A 210 1.10 -12.26 21.13
N TYR A 211 0.35 -12.46 20.03
CA TYR A 211 0.81 -13.03 18.77
C TYR A 211 1.16 -11.92 17.77
N ILE A 212 0.24 -10.99 17.52
CA ILE A 212 0.42 -9.85 16.60
C ILE A 212 0.81 -8.64 17.45
N LYS A 213 2.11 -8.47 17.64
CA LYS A 213 2.65 -7.51 18.62
C LYS A 213 2.52 -6.06 18.18
N ALA A 214 2.79 -5.79 16.92
CA ALA A 214 2.80 -4.44 16.33
C ALA A 214 2.78 -4.51 14.80
N PRO A 215 2.52 -3.41 14.10
CA PRO A 215 2.74 -3.30 12.67
C PRO A 215 4.17 -3.67 12.26
N ASP A 216 4.30 -4.27 11.08
CA ASP A 216 5.56 -4.64 10.46
C ASP A 216 5.61 -4.04 9.03
N PHE A 217 6.43 -2.99 8.87
CA PHE A 217 6.47 -2.22 7.63
C PHE A 217 7.51 -2.76 6.64
N PRO A 218 7.25 -2.70 5.32
CA PRO A 218 8.17 -3.20 4.30
C PRO A 218 9.50 -2.45 4.26
N THR A 219 9.55 -1.22 4.75
CA THR A 219 10.75 -0.37 4.79
C THR A 219 11.52 -0.47 6.10
N GLY A 220 11.13 -1.36 7.02
CA GLY A 220 11.75 -1.48 8.35
C GLY A 220 11.37 -0.33 9.26
N ALA A 221 12.36 0.34 9.83
CA ALA A 221 12.24 1.39 10.84
C ALA A 221 11.84 0.87 12.23
N THR A 222 11.87 1.74 13.21
CA THR A 222 11.56 1.41 14.61
C THR A 222 10.29 2.12 15.06
N ILE A 223 9.34 1.38 15.64
CA ILE A 223 8.17 1.96 16.29
C ILE A 223 8.61 2.57 17.63
N TYR A 224 8.34 3.85 17.81
CA TYR A 224 8.73 4.59 18.99
C TYR A 224 7.54 4.80 19.93
N GLY A 225 7.51 4.01 21.00
CA GLY A 225 6.41 3.95 21.96
C GLY A 225 5.30 2.97 21.57
N TYR A 226 4.76 2.26 22.54
CA TYR A 226 3.77 1.20 22.32
C TYR A 226 2.32 1.66 22.48
N ALA A 227 2.09 2.77 23.19
CA ALA A 227 0.74 3.25 23.49
C ALA A 227 -0.10 3.46 22.24
N GLY A 228 0.46 4.08 21.18
CA GLY A 228 -0.26 4.29 19.94
C GLY A 228 -0.61 3.02 19.18
N VAL A 229 0.20 1.95 19.30
CA VAL A 229 -0.11 0.63 18.75
C VAL A 229 -1.29 0.01 19.50
N LYS A 230 -1.26 0.05 20.82
CA LYS A 230 -2.34 -0.45 21.68
C LYS A 230 -3.66 0.27 21.39
N ASP A 231 -3.63 1.61 21.36
CA ASP A 231 -4.81 2.41 21.04
C ASP A 231 -5.37 2.06 19.65
N ALA A 232 -4.48 1.89 18.64
CA ALA A 232 -4.89 1.52 17.28
C ALA A 232 -5.59 0.16 17.24
N PHE A 233 -5.08 -0.84 17.96
CA PHE A 233 -5.64 -2.19 17.96
C PHE A 233 -6.94 -2.27 18.78
N GLU A 234 -7.00 -1.64 19.95
CA GLU A 234 -8.19 -1.69 20.83
C GLU A 234 -9.33 -0.81 20.32
N THR A 235 -9.05 0.34 19.76
CA THR A 235 -10.08 1.35 19.41
C THR A 235 -10.24 1.58 17.90
N GLY A 236 -9.34 1.03 17.07
CA GLY A 236 -9.25 1.34 15.65
C GLY A 236 -8.66 2.73 15.36
N LYS A 237 -8.19 3.47 16.37
CA LYS A 237 -7.58 4.81 16.22
C LYS A 237 -6.37 4.92 17.11
N GLY A 238 -5.19 5.10 16.52
CA GLY A 238 -3.94 5.27 17.25
C GLY A 238 -2.92 6.05 16.43
N ARG A 239 -1.99 6.68 17.12
CA ARG A 239 -0.87 7.39 16.49
C ARG A 239 0.40 6.57 16.67
N ILE A 240 0.86 5.92 15.61
CA ILE A 240 2.10 5.14 15.59
C ILE A 240 3.22 6.04 15.08
N VAL A 241 4.26 6.21 15.87
CA VAL A 241 5.44 7.00 15.51
C VAL A 241 6.53 6.06 15.03
N LEU A 242 7.01 6.30 13.81
CA LEU A 242 8.12 5.55 13.22
C LEU A 242 9.37 6.42 13.19
N ARG A 243 10.50 5.84 13.56
CA ARG A 243 11.84 6.44 13.40
C ARG A 243 12.67 5.57 12.47
N GLY A 244 13.38 6.22 11.55
CA GLY A 244 14.37 5.57 10.71
C GLY A 244 15.46 4.89 11.57
N LYS A 245 16.09 3.87 11.02
CA LYS A 245 17.25 3.26 11.64
C LYS A 245 18.49 4.06 11.28
N ALA A 246 19.17 4.58 12.29
CA ALA A 246 20.39 5.38 12.13
C ALA A 246 21.46 4.90 13.11
N GLU A 247 22.69 4.86 12.64
CA GLU A 247 23.87 4.48 13.41
C GLU A 247 24.96 5.56 13.25
N ILE A 248 25.80 5.76 14.28
CA ILE A 248 26.92 6.70 14.23
C ILE A 248 28.17 5.89 13.93
N GLU A 249 28.80 6.17 12.80
CA GLU A 249 30.09 5.61 12.41
C GLU A 249 31.19 6.66 12.64
N THR A 250 32.36 6.22 13.16
CA THR A 250 33.54 7.07 13.33
C THR A 250 34.63 6.60 12.41
N GLU A 251 35.05 7.42 11.47
CA GLU A 251 36.12 7.15 10.55
C GLU A 251 37.14 8.30 10.56
N ASN A 252 38.42 8.01 10.80
CA ASN A 252 39.50 9.00 10.80
C ASN A 252 39.21 10.23 11.69
N ASN A 253 38.63 10.05 12.87
CA ASN A 253 38.23 11.11 13.79
C ASN A 253 37.10 12.03 13.24
N HIS A 254 36.34 11.55 12.27
CA HIS A 254 35.11 12.15 11.76
C HIS A 254 33.93 11.27 12.09
N GLU A 255 32.89 11.87 12.62
CA GLU A 255 31.62 11.18 12.89
C GLU A 255 30.68 11.39 11.72
N LYS A 256 30.01 10.29 11.34
CA LYS A 256 28.97 10.24 10.31
C LYS A 256 27.73 9.59 10.89
N ILE A 257 26.56 10.09 10.55
CA ILE A 257 25.28 9.44 10.84
C ILE A 257 24.86 8.69 9.58
N ILE A 258 24.75 7.38 9.70
CA ILE A 258 24.34 6.50 8.60
C ILE A 258 22.89 6.11 8.82
N ILE A 259 22.02 6.47 7.88
CA ILE A 259 20.60 6.09 7.91
C ILE A 259 20.41 4.91 6.93
N SER A 260 20.07 3.75 7.48
CA SER A 260 19.90 2.50 6.72
C SER A 260 18.44 2.14 6.46
N GLU A 261 17.50 2.72 7.23
CA GLU A 261 16.06 2.52 7.02
C GLU A 261 15.34 3.86 7.24
N ILE A 262 14.31 4.10 6.45
CA ILE A 262 13.44 5.28 6.58
C ILE A 262 12.01 4.85 6.90
N PRO A 263 11.19 5.69 7.56
CA PRO A 263 9.80 5.37 7.87
C PRO A 263 8.97 5.07 6.62
N TYR A 264 8.01 4.17 6.76
CA TYR A 264 7.10 3.81 5.69
C TYR A 264 6.37 5.04 5.11
N GLY A 265 6.32 5.09 3.77
CA GLY A 265 5.69 6.19 3.06
C GLY A 265 6.54 7.46 2.93
N VAL A 266 7.75 7.48 3.49
CA VAL A 266 8.70 8.58 3.31
C VAL A 266 9.45 8.41 2.00
N ASN A 267 9.52 9.48 1.20
CA ASN A 267 10.34 9.56 0.00
C ASN A 267 11.79 9.85 0.41
N LYS A 268 12.74 9.02 -0.03
CA LYS A 268 14.16 9.13 0.35
C LYS A 268 14.79 10.44 -0.16
N ALA A 269 14.58 10.79 -1.42
CA ALA A 269 15.14 12.00 -2.02
C ALA A 269 14.58 13.26 -1.37
N GLU A 270 13.28 13.31 -1.08
CA GLU A 270 12.65 14.43 -0.37
C GLU A 270 13.16 14.53 1.08
N LEU A 271 13.42 13.42 1.75
CA LEU A 271 14.00 13.42 3.10
C LEU A 271 15.42 14.04 3.09
N ILE A 272 16.27 13.63 2.15
CA ILE A 272 17.63 14.16 2.00
C ILE A 272 17.58 15.66 1.74
N LYS A 273 16.71 16.09 0.84
CA LYS A 273 16.51 17.52 0.54
C LYS A 273 16.03 18.27 1.77
N TYR A 274 15.06 17.73 2.50
CA TYR A 274 14.55 18.37 3.72
C TYR A 274 15.63 18.54 4.79
N ILE A 275 16.50 17.55 4.99
CA ILE A 275 17.65 17.66 5.90
C ILE A 275 18.58 18.80 5.44
N ALA A 276 18.90 18.87 4.14
CA ALA A 276 19.74 19.93 3.60
C ALA A 276 19.09 21.31 3.76
N ASP A 277 17.80 21.43 3.56
CA ASP A 277 17.06 22.69 3.74
C ASP A 277 17.08 23.15 5.21
N LEU A 278 16.92 22.22 6.18
CA LEU A 278 17.03 22.54 7.62
C LEU A 278 18.42 23.06 8.00
N VAL A 279 19.48 22.56 7.35
CA VAL A 279 20.86 23.06 7.55
C VAL A 279 21.03 24.47 6.96
N ASN A 280 20.52 24.67 5.74
CA ASN A 280 20.60 25.99 5.07
C ASN A 280 19.80 27.04 5.82
N GLU A 281 18.65 26.70 6.37
CA GLU A 281 17.83 27.58 7.22
C GLU A 281 18.42 27.79 8.65
N LYS A 282 19.55 27.16 8.97
CA LYS A 282 20.17 27.18 10.30
C LYS A 282 19.28 26.66 11.43
N ARG A 283 18.37 25.79 11.13
CA ARG A 283 17.53 25.12 12.13
C ARG A 283 18.24 23.92 12.76
N ILE A 284 19.15 23.29 12.02
CA ILE A 284 20.06 22.26 12.50
C ILE A 284 21.50 22.71 12.21
N ASP A 285 22.30 22.83 13.26
CA ASP A 285 23.74 23.05 13.16
C ASP A 285 24.49 21.74 13.35
N GLY A 286 25.72 21.66 12.85
CA GLY A 286 26.60 20.52 13.06
C GLY A 286 26.66 19.54 11.89
N ILE A 287 25.87 19.72 10.84
CA ILE A 287 25.94 18.95 9.60
C ILE A 287 26.84 19.71 8.60
N SER A 288 27.78 18.98 7.98
CA SER A 288 28.65 19.53 6.93
C SER A 288 28.18 19.12 5.53
N ASN A 289 27.66 17.90 5.36
CA ASN A 289 27.19 17.39 4.09
C ASN A 289 26.14 16.29 4.29
N VAL A 290 25.31 16.02 3.27
CA VAL A 290 24.36 14.90 3.21
C VAL A 290 24.47 14.27 1.85
N ASN A 291 24.80 12.98 1.80
CA ASN A 291 24.97 12.20 0.59
C ASN A 291 24.06 10.97 0.58
N ASP A 292 23.61 10.59 -0.60
CA ASP A 292 22.98 9.30 -0.86
C ASP A 292 24.02 8.34 -1.43
N GLU A 293 24.40 7.34 -0.64
CA GLU A 293 25.33 6.26 -1.03
C GLU A 293 24.59 4.94 -1.19
N SER A 294 23.27 4.97 -1.33
CA SER A 294 22.46 3.77 -1.52
C SER A 294 22.84 3.04 -2.80
N ASP A 295 22.95 1.73 -2.70
CA ASP A 295 23.29 0.86 -3.82
C ASP A 295 22.46 -0.44 -3.81
N ARG A 296 22.91 -1.48 -4.55
CA ARG A 296 22.25 -2.79 -4.60
C ARG A 296 22.32 -3.56 -3.28
N GLN A 297 23.19 -3.19 -2.35
CA GLN A 297 23.34 -3.80 -1.04
C GLN A 297 22.30 -3.25 -0.04
N GLY A 298 21.80 -2.05 -0.29
CA GLY A 298 20.77 -1.44 0.54
C GLY A 298 20.78 0.08 0.56
N MET A 299 19.90 0.62 1.40
CA MET A 299 19.82 2.05 1.63
C MET A 299 20.98 2.51 2.52
N ARG A 300 21.63 3.60 2.11
CA ARG A 300 22.69 4.25 2.87
C ARG A 300 22.67 5.75 2.63
N ILE A 301 22.03 6.49 3.53
CA ILE A 301 22.10 7.95 3.55
C ILE A 301 23.18 8.33 4.55
N VAL A 302 24.16 9.10 4.13
CA VAL A 302 25.29 9.53 4.95
C VAL A 302 25.17 11.00 5.28
N VAL A 303 25.11 11.32 6.57
CA VAL A 303 25.13 12.69 7.08
C VAL A 303 26.48 12.91 7.75
N ASP A 304 27.33 13.72 7.12
CA ASP A 304 28.63 14.08 7.66
C ASP A 304 28.49 15.14 8.75
N VAL A 305 29.00 14.85 9.94
CA VAL A 305 28.95 15.76 11.10
C VAL A 305 30.23 16.63 11.15
N LYS A 306 30.08 17.93 11.47
CA LYS A 306 31.21 18.82 11.66
C LYS A 306 32.07 18.38 12.86
N ARG A 307 33.38 18.63 12.81
CA ARG A 307 34.32 18.19 13.85
C ARG A 307 34.05 18.76 15.26
N ASP A 308 33.43 19.92 15.33
CA ASP A 308 33.08 20.64 16.55
C ASP A 308 31.65 20.32 17.05
N ALA A 309 30.93 19.47 16.35
CA ALA A 309 29.56 19.08 16.68
C ALA A 309 29.51 17.67 17.28
N ASN A 310 28.50 17.42 18.11
CA ASN A 310 28.22 16.10 18.69
C ASN A 310 27.15 15.39 17.85
N SER A 311 27.51 14.26 17.28
CA SER A 311 26.64 13.47 16.38
C SER A 311 25.35 13.00 17.05
N SER A 312 25.39 12.62 18.33
CA SER A 312 24.21 12.22 19.08
C SER A 312 23.22 13.37 19.28
N VAL A 313 23.74 14.60 19.44
CA VAL A 313 22.87 15.79 19.53
C VAL A 313 22.27 16.13 18.17
N VAL A 314 23.06 16.01 17.10
CA VAL A 314 22.57 16.22 15.72
C VAL A 314 21.48 15.20 15.37
N LEU A 315 21.69 13.93 15.70
CA LEU A 315 20.73 12.84 15.45
C LEU A 315 19.40 13.04 16.20
N ASN A 316 19.43 13.67 17.37
CA ASN A 316 18.22 13.89 18.18
C ASN A 316 17.46 15.18 17.84
N LYS A 317 17.99 16.03 16.98
CA LYS A 317 17.31 17.23 16.49
C LYS A 317 16.43 16.93 15.29
#